data_86bd076d6d221152df1a492f88e982b2
#
_entry.id   86bd076d6d221152df1a492f88e982b2
#
_cell.length_a   1.000
_cell.length_b   1.000
_cell.length_c   1.000
_cell.angle_alpha   90.00
_cell.angle_beta   90.00
_cell.angle_gamma   90.00
#
_symmetry.space_group_name_H-M   'P 1'
#
loop_
_entity.id
_entity.type
_entity.pdbx_description
1 polymer ?
#
loop_
_entity_poly.entity_id
_entity_poly.type
_entity_poly.pdbx_seq_one_letter_code
_entity_poly.pdbx_strand_id
1 'polypeptide(L)'
;SLGLVGSEMCIRDRFITMQPALMILKSAGAELGLTHPSQMFWVTGALSSFLDNTPTYLVFLTTAGSMGFVSGLTTALGIVPAKMLTAISCGAVFMGAITYIGNAPNFMVKSISDENGVKMPSFFGYIVWSLCCLVPVFLIDTLLFFI
;
A
#
# COMPACT_ATOMS: atom_id res chain seq x y z
N SER A 1 30.01 -5.67 8.22
CA SER A 1 30.01 -4.59 7.20
C SER A 1 29.47 -5.05 5.84
N LEU A 2 29.77 -6.28 5.42
CA LEU A 2 29.27 -6.86 4.16
C LEU A 2 27.73 -7.03 4.15
N GLY A 3 27.11 -7.33 5.28
CA GLY A 3 25.66 -7.45 5.42
C GLY A 3 24.92 -6.12 5.23
N LEU A 4 25.49 -5.03 5.70
CA LEU A 4 24.94 -3.67 5.52
C LEU A 4 25.00 -3.21 4.06
N VAL A 5 26.11 -3.44 3.38
CA VAL A 5 26.27 -3.12 1.96
C VAL A 5 25.30 -3.92 1.09
N GLY A 6 25.10 -5.19 1.39
CA GLY A 6 24.12 -6.03 0.70
C GLY A 6 22.68 -5.55 0.91
N SER A 7 22.30 -5.13 2.11
CA SER A 7 20.96 -4.61 2.38
C SER A 7 20.71 -3.26 1.70
N GLU A 8 21.69 -2.37 1.67
CA GLU A 8 21.58 -1.09 0.97
C GLU A 8 21.46 -1.28 -0.56
N MET A 9 22.24 -2.19 -1.14
CA MET A 9 22.09 -2.54 -2.55
C MET A 9 20.68 -3.08 -2.87
N CYS A 10 20.15 -3.98 -2.06
CA CYS A 10 18.78 -4.49 -2.23
C CYS A 10 17.72 -3.41 -2.14
N ILE A 11 17.88 -2.42 -1.26
CA ILE A 11 16.95 -1.29 -1.14
C ILE A 11 17.04 -0.41 -2.40
N ARG A 12 18.24 -0.07 -2.85
CA ARG A 12 18.44 0.74 -4.06
C ARG A 12 17.90 0.04 -5.31
N ASP A 13 18.15 -1.27 -5.46
CA ASP A 13 17.65 -2.05 -6.57
C ASP A 13 16.12 -2.09 -6.62
N ARG A 14 15.46 -2.21 -5.47
CA ARG A 14 14.00 -2.13 -5.37
C ARG A 14 13.48 -0.77 -5.84
N PHE A 15 14.08 0.33 -5.41
CA PHE A 15 13.67 1.65 -5.83
C PHE A 15 13.90 1.88 -7.34
N ILE A 16 14.98 1.39 -7.91
CA ILE A 16 15.28 1.51 -9.34
C ILE A 16 14.30 0.68 -10.18
N THR A 17 14.07 -0.57 -9.81
CA THR A 17 13.15 -1.47 -10.53
C THR A 17 11.68 -1.05 -10.43
N MET A 18 11.31 -0.29 -9.41
CA MET A 18 9.96 0.26 -9.24
C MET A 18 9.72 1.51 -10.08
N GLN A 19 10.74 2.23 -10.51
CA GLN A 19 10.59 3.48 -11.27
C GLN A 19 9.72 3.34 -12.53
N PRO A 20 9.87 2.31 -13.38
CA PRO A 20 9.00 2.12 -14.54
C PRO A 20 7.53 1.93 -14.16
N ALA A 21 7.26 1.14 -13.11
CA ALA A 21 5.90 0.92 -12.62
C ALA A 21 5.29 2.22 -12.07
N LEU A 22 6.09 3.02 -11.36
CA LEU A 22 5.70 4.34 -10.87
C LEU A 22 5.37 5.31 -12.01
N MET A 23 6.15 5.29 -13.08
CA MET A 23 5.90 6.13 -14.26
C MET A 23 4.60 5.74 -14.98
N ILE A 24 4.36 4.46 -15.17
CA ILE A 24 3.14 3.94 -15.80
C ILE A 24 1.92 4.30 -14.95
N LEU A 25 1.97 4.10 -13.64
CA LEU A 25 0.87 4.46 -12.75
C LEU A 25 0.63 5.97 -12.71
N LYS A 26 1.68 6.77 -12.77
CA LYS A 26 1.58 8.24 -12.80
C LYS A 26 0.92 8.74 -14.08
N SER A 27 1.18 8.11 -15.22
CA SER A 27 0.54 8.44 -16.49
C SER A 27 -0.89 7.91 -16.58
N ALA A 28 -1.14 6.68 -16.10
CA ALA A 28 -2.46 6.06 -16.08
C ALA A 28 -3.35 6.58 -14.95
N GLY A 29 -2.77 7.12 -13.88
CA GLY A 29 -3.50 7.60 -12.71
C GLY A 29 -4.50 8.71 -13.01
N ALA A 30 -4.17 9.58 -13.96
CA ALA A 30 -5.07 10.64 -14.41
C ALA A 30 -6.28 10.10 -15.21
N GLU A 31 -6.12 8.96 -15.89
CA GLU A 31 -7.17 8.31 -16.66
C GLU A 31 -8.07 7.40 -15.81
N LEU A 32 -7.59 6.96 -14.64
CA LEU A 32 -8.34 6.08 -13.74
C LEU A 32 -9.59 6.72 -13.12
N GLY A 33 -9.74 8.04 -13.21
CA GLY A 33 -10.93 8.76 -12.74
C GLY A 33 -11.26 8.55 -11.26
N LEU A 34 -10.25 8.31 -10.43
CA LEU A 34 -10.39 8.02 -9.01
C LEU A 34 -10.72 9.29 -8.20
N THR A 35 -11.93 9.78 -8.34
CA THR A 35 -12.38 11.02 -7.70
C THR A 35 -12.88 10.84 -6.27
N HIS A 36 -13.32 9.65 -5.92
CA HIS A 36 -13.86 9.34 -4.59
C HIS A 36 -12.80 8.78 -3.63
N PRO A 37 -12.80 9.22 -2.35
CA PRO A 37 -11.89 8.69 -1.34
C PRO A 37 -12.00 7.16 -1.14
N SER A 38 -13.20 6.60 -1.23
CA SER A 38 -13.42 5.16 -1.11
C SER A 38 -12.73 4.37 -2.23
N GLN A 39 -12.81 4.85 -3.47
CA GLN A 39 -12.12 4.23 -4.60
C GLN A 39 -10.60 4.27 -4.41
N MET A 40 -10.07 5.42 -3.98
CA MET A 40 -8.65 5.55 -3.66
C MET A 40 -8.21 4.60 -2.56
N PHE A 41 -8.99 4.45 -1.50
CA PHE A 41 -8.71 3.52 -0.42
C PHE A 41 -8.56 2.07 -0.92
N TRP A 42 -9.54 1.59 -1.69
CA TRP A 42 -9.54 0.20 -2.17
C TRP A 42 -8.45 -0.07 -3.21
N VAL A 43 -8.25 0.82 -4.17
CA VAL A 43 -7.22 0.65 -5.20
C VAL A 43 -5.82 0.73 -4.62
N THR A 44 -5.57 1.70 -3.73
CA THR A 44 -4.30 1.83 -3.02
C THR A 44 -4.03 0.59 -2.18
N GLY A 45 -5.03 0.13 -1.46
CA GLY A 45 -4.92 -1.05 -0.62
C GLY A 45 -4.67 -2.34 -1.40
N ALA A 46 -5.40 -2.56 -2.49
CA ALA A 46 -5.18 -3.72 -3.36
C ALA A 46 -3.74 -3.77 -3.88
N LEU A 47 -3.20 -2.64 -4.30
CA LEU A 47 -1.82 -2.56 -4.74
C LEU A 47 -0.82 -2.76 -3.59
N SER A 48 -1.08 -2.18 -2.43
CA SER A 48 -0.25 -2.32 -1.24
C SER A 48 -0.20 -3.75 -0.69
N SER A 49 -1.19 -4.57 -1.01
CA SER A 49 -1.16 -5.99 -0.64
C SER A 49 -0.04 -6.78 -1.32
N PHE A 50 0.45 -6.30 -2.46
CA PHE A 50 1.53 -6.94 -3.23
C PHE A 50 2.82 -6.12 -3.26
N LEU A 51 2.70 -4.80 -3.17
CA LEU A 51 3.82 -3.87 -3.11
C LEU A 51 4.01 -3.40 -1.66
N ASP A 52 5.21 -2.93 -1.36
CA ASP A 52 5.50 -2.33 -0.06
C ASP A 52 4.68 -1.04 0.15
N ASN A 53 4.36 -0.73 1.40
CA ASN A 53 3.49 0.39 1.77
C ASN A 53 4.03 1.74 1.29
N THR A 54 5.31 1.99 1.47
CA THR A 54 5.93 3.30 1.17
C THR A 54 5.87 3.67 -0.31
N PRO A 55 6.29 2.82 -1.24
CA PRO A 55 6.18 3.13 -2.66
C PRO A 55 4.74 3.27 -3.12
N THR A 56 3.85 2.42 -2.66
CA THR A 56 2.42 2.51 -2.99
C THR A 56 1.83 3.84 -2.53
N TYR A 57 2.13 4.25 -1.30
CA TYR A 57 1.69 5.55 -0.78
C TYR A 57 2.19 6.71 -1.65
N LEU A 58 3.47 6.72 -2.00
CA LEU A 58 4.07 7.79 -2.81
C LEU A 58 3.46 7.87 -4.21
N VAL A 59 3.16 6.74 -4.84
CA VAL A 59 2.51 6.70 -6.15
C VAL A 59 1.13 7.34 -6.10
N PHE A 60 0.29 6.89 -5.19
CA PHE A 60 -1.08 7.40 -5.10
C PHE A 60 -1.14 8.84 -4.61
N LEU A 61 -0.20 9.25 -3.75
CA LEU A 61 -0.07 10.64 -3.35
C LEU A 61 0.32 11.54 -4.53
N THR A 62 1.28 11.12 -5.38
CA THR A 62 1.65 11.85 -6.60
C THR A 62 0.50 11.91 -7.59
N THR A 63 -0.23 10.81 -7.75
CA THR A 63 -1.41 10.76 -8.60
C THR A 63 -2.49 11.73 -8.11
N ALA A 64 -2.81 11.70 -6.83
CA ALA A 64 -3.78 12.62 -6.23
C ALA A 64 -3.32 14.08 -6.33
N GLY A 65 -2.04 14.36 -6.11
CA GLY A 65 -1.46 15.70 -6.28
C GLY A 65 -1.53 16.23 -7.70
N SER A 66 -1.47 15.35 -8.71
CA SER A 66 -1.57 15.72 -10.12
C SER A 66 -3.00 15.98 -10.61
N MET A 67 -4.02 15.59 -9.83
CA MET A 67 -5.43 15.80 -10.17
C MET A 67 -5.90 17.26 -10.08
N GLY A 68 -5.07 18.18 -9.55
CA GLY A 68 -5.35 19.62 -9.56
C GLY A 68 -6.50 20.04 -8.65
N PHE A 69 -6.63 19.43 -7.46
CA PHE A 69 -7.62 19.88 -6.47
C PHE A 69 -7.39 21.31 -6.03
N VAL A 70 -8.48 22.09 -5.96
CA VAL A 70 -8.44 23.52 -5.62
C VAL A 70 -8.41 23.75 -4.11
N SER A 71 -8.88 22.79 -3.31
CA SER A 71 -8.97 22.89 -1.85
C SER A 71 -8.47 21.61 -1.17
N GLY A 72 -7.58 21.75 -0.20
CA GLY A 72 -7.04 20.63 0.57
C GLY A 72 -5.74 20.99 1.29
N LEU A 73 -5.07 19.99 1.81
CA LEU A 73 -3.76 20.14 2.43
C LEU A 73 -2.68 20.30 1.36
N THR A 74 -1.84 21.31 1.51
CA THR A 74 -0.67 21.53 0.67
C THR A 74 0.39 20.48 1.01
N THR A 75 0.63 19.55 0.10
CA THR A 75 1.72 18.59 0.20
C THR A 75 2.86 18.98 -0.73
N ALA A 76 4.04 18.38 -0.56
CA ALA A 76 5.19 18.61 -1.47
C ALA A 76 4.90 18.19 -2.92
N LEU A 77 3.83 17.45 -3.17
CA LEU A 77 3.46 16.90 -4.48
C LEU A 77 2.17 17.51 -5.06
N GLY A 78 1.56 18.46 -4.37
CA GLY A 78 0.34 19.14 -4.80
C GLY A 78 -0.68 19.31 -3.67
N ILE A 79 -1.85 19.85 -4.03
CA ILE A 79 -2.96 20.02 -3.08
C ILE A 79 -3.82 18.75 -3.10
N VAL A 80 -3.99 18.12 -1.94
CA VAL A 80 -4.78 16.89 -1.79
C VAL A 80 -5.81 17.08 -0.68
N PRO A 81 -7.10 16.77 -0.92
CA PRO A 81 -8.12 16.81 0.13
C PRO A 81 -7.75 15.92 1.31
N ALA A 82 -8.01 16.37 2.54
CA ALA A 82 -7.66 15.61 3.74
C ALA A 82 -8.26 14.19 3.76
N LYS A 83 -9.51 14.03 3.33
CA LYS A 83 -10.15 12.71 3.21
C LYS A 83 -9.45 11.80 2.22
N MET A 84 -9.01 12.34 1.09
CA MET A 84 -8.28 11.60 0.06
C MET A 84 -6.91 11.13 0.57
N LEU A 85 -6.19 12.02 1.24
CA LEU A 85 -4.91 11.71 1.86
C LEU A 85 -5.05 10.62 2.93
N THR A 86 -6.05 10.71 3.78
CA THR A 86 -6.36 9.70 4.79
C THR A 86 -6.70 8.36 4.13
N ALA A 87 -7.49 8.35 3.07
CA ALA A 87 -7.86 7.15 2.33
C ALA A 87 -6.62 6.44 1.74
N ILE A 88 -5.73 7.19 1.11
CA ILE A 88 -4.48 6.65 0.54
C ILE A 88 -3.60 6.08 1.64
N SER A 89 -3.43 6.82 2.74
CA SER A 89 -2.59 6.41 3.86
C SER A 89 -3.12 5.14 4.55
N CYS A 90 -4.41 5.11 4.87
CA CYS A 90 -5.05 3.94 5.48
C CYS A 90 -5.04 2.73 4.55
N GLY A 91 -5.35 2.92 3.26
CA GLY A 91 -5.30 1.85 2.27
C GLY A 91 -3.90 1.25 2.14
N ALA A 92 -2.88 2.09 2.03
CA ALA A 92 -1.50 1.64 1.92
C ALA A 92 -1.02 0.85 3.14
N VAL A 93 -1.44 1.23 4.34
CA VAL A 93 -0.97 0.58 5.58
C VAL A 93 -1.82 -0.64 5.94
N PHE A 94 -3.14 -0.51 5.95
CA PHE A 94 -4.02 -1.55 6.47
C PHE A 94 -4.11 -2.77 5.56
N MET A 95 -4.23 -2.56 4.26
CA MET A 95 -4.32 -3.68 3.32
C MET A 95 -2.98 -4.37 3.05
N GLY A 96 -1.86 -3.76 3.41
CA GLY A 96 -0.56 -4.43 3.42
C GLY A 96 -0.51 -5.67 4.33
N ALA A 97 -1.41 -5.76 5.31
CA ALA A 97 -1.54 -6.92 6.19
C ALA A 97 -2.19 -8.16 5.51
N ILE A 98 -2.81 -8.01 4.35
CA ILE A 98 -3.52 -9.10 3.66
C ILE A 98 -2.56 -10.19 3.19
N THR A 99 -1.34 -9.85 2.82
CA THR A 99 -0.36 -10.82 2.34
C THR A 99 0.93 -10.81 3.17
N TYR A 100 1.71 -11.88 3.08
CA TYR A 100 3.05 -11.91 3.70
C TYR A 100 4.04 -10.95 3.02
N ILE A 101 3.81 -10.59 1.76
CA ILE A 101 4.71 -9.76 0.96
C ILE A 101 4.38 -8.27 1.13
N GLY A 102 3.11 -7.93 1.35
CA GLY A 102 2.65 -6.55 1.41
C GLY A 102 3.25 -5.73 2.56
N ASN A 103 3.83 -6.40 3.56
CA ASN A 103 4.52 -5.73 4.66
C ASN A 103 5.67 -6.60 5.18
N ALA A 104 6.88 -6.07 5.27
CA ALA A 104 8.06 -6.78 5.73
C ALA A 104 7.90 -7.45 7.10
N PRO A 105 7.28 -6.84 8.13
CA PRO A 105 7.03 -7.49 9.41
C PRO A 105 6.23 -8.78 9.32
N ASN A 106 5.27 -8.88 8.41
CA ASN A 106 4.44 -10.09 8.26
C ASN A 106 5.29 -11.31 7.88
N PHE A 107 6.21 -11.12 6.95
CA PHE A 107 7.14 -12.17 6.53
C PHE A 107 8.12 -12.55 7.64
N MET A 108 8.62 -11.57 8.39
CA MET A 108 9.52 -11.81 9.53
C MET A 108 8.82 -12.63 10.62
N VAL A 109 7.60 -12.28 11.01
CA VAL A 109 6.82 -13.02 12.01
C VAL A 109 6.58 -14.45 11.55
N LYS A 110 6.26 -14.65 10.26
CA LYS A 110 6.12 -16.00 9.70
C LYS A 110 7.41 -16.80 9.83
N SER A 111 8.55 -16.23 9.45
CA SER A 111 9.86 -16.89 9.51
C SER A 111 10.22 -17.29 10.93
N ILE A 112 10.05 -16.37 11.89
CA ILE A 112 10.32 -16.62 13.31
C ILE A 112 9.40 -17.70 13.88
N SER A 113 8.13 -17.70 13.49
CA SER A 113 7.17 -18.72 13.95
C SER A 113 7.53 -20.11 13.42
N ASP A 114 7.86 -20.22 12.13
CA ASP A 114 8.27 -21.47 11.52
C ASP A 114 9.58 -22.02 12.15
N GLU A 115 10.53 -21.16 12.48
CA GLU A 115 11.78 -21.52 13.18
C GLU A 115 11.52 -22.02 14.60
N ASN A 116 10.51 -21.52 15.28
CA ASN A 116 10.11 -21.95 16.63
C ASN A 116 9.13 -23.11 16.64
N GLY A 117 8.90 -23.78 15.52
CA GLY A 117 8.08 -24.97 15.41
C GLY A 117 6.57 -24.72 15.34
N VAL A 118 6.15 -23.46 15.23
CA VAL A 118 4.74 -23.09 15.01
C VAL A 118 4.50 -23.01 13.50
N LYS A 119 3.76 -23.99 12.97
CA LYS A 119 3.43 -24.02 11.54
C LYS A 119 2.47 -22.89 11.18
N MET A 120 2.94 -21.96 10.39
CA MET A 120 2.12 -20.89 9.82
C MET A 120 1.41 -21.37 8.54
N PRO A 121 0.22 -20.83 8.21
CA PRO A 121 -0.47 -21.13 6.97
C PRO A 121 0.41 -20.88 5.74
N SER A 122 0.16 -21.62 4.66
CA SER A 122 0.79 -21.34 3.38
C SER A 122 0.41 -19.94 2.88
N PHE A 123 1.15 -19.42 1.91
CA PHE A 123 0.92 -18.09 1.35
C PHE A 123 -0.55 -17.85 0.96
N PHE A 124 -1.14 -18.76 0.19
CA PHE A 124 -2.54 -18.65 -0.22
C PHE A 124 -3.51 -18.88 0.95
N GLY A 125 -3.20 -19.78 1.86
CA GLY A 125 -4.00 -20.02 3.06
C GLY A 125 -4.07 -18.77 3.94
N TYR A 126 -2.97 -18.06 4.12
CA TYR A 126 -2.94 -16.81 4.85
C TYR A 126 -3.79 -15.73 4.18
N ILE A 127 -3.69 -15.59 2.86
CA ILE A 127 -4.50 -14.60 2.11
C ILE A 127 -6.00 -14.85 2.32
N VAL A 128 -6.45 -16.10 2.23
CA VAL A 128 -7.87 -16.45 2.44
C VAL A 128 -8.32 -16.08 3.85
N TRP A 129 -7.55 -16.43 4.87
CA TRP A 129 -7.85 -16.08 6.26
C TRP A 129 -7.88 -14.56 6.49
N SER A 130 -6.88 -13.87 5.96
CA SER A 130 -6.79 -12.40 6.06
C SER A 130 -7.96 -11.71 5.36
N LEU A 131 -8.33 -12.16 4.17
CA LEU A 131 -9.48 -11.61 3.45
C LEU A 131 -10.78 -11.81 4.25
N CYS A 132 -11.02 -12.99 4.78
CA CYS A 132 -12.22 -13.26 5.57
C CYS A 132 -12.33 -12.38 6.83
N CYS A 133 -11.22 -12.06 7.47
CA CYS A 133 -11.21 -11.25 8.70
C CYS A 133 -11.14 -9.75 8.43
N LEU A 134 -10.33 -9.33 7.46
CA LEU A 134 -10.03 -7.91 7.23
C LEU A 134 -11.03 -7.22 6.30
N VAL A 135 -11.56 -7.90 5.30
CA VAL A 135 -12.52 -7.28 4.36
C VAL A 135 -13.77 -6.75 5.06
N PRO A 136 -14.41 -7.46 6.00
CA PRO A 136 -15.54 -6.89 6.75
C PRO A 136 -15.17 -5.62 7.51
N VAL A 137 -13.98 -5.56 8.11
CA VAL A 137 -13.49 -4.37 8.82
C VAL A 137 -13.27 -3.22 7.86
N PHE A 138 -12.65 -3.47 6.71
CA PHE A 138 -12.41 -2.45 5.68
C PHE A 138 -13.69 -1.93 5.05
N LEU A 139 -14.72 -2.76 4.92
CA LEU A 139 -16.06 -2.31 4.50
C LEU A 139 -16.68 -1.38 5.53
N ILE A 140 -16.58 -1.68 6.80
CA ILE A 140 -17.07 -0.82 7.89
C ILE A 140 -16.31 0.50 7.90
N ASP A 141 -14.99 0.47 7.78
CA ASP A 141 -14.16 1.67 7.69
C ASP A 141 -14.53 2.53 6.49
N THR A 142 -14.77 1.92 5.34
CA THR A 142 -15.20 2.63 4.13
C THR A 142 -16.54 3.33 4.35
N LEU A 143 -17.50 2.65 4.97
CA LEU A 143 -18.82 3.21 5.25
C LEU A 143 -18.79 4.35 6.27
N LEU A 144 -17.91 4.25 7.28
CA LEU A 144 -17.85 5.24 8.37
C LEU A 144 -17.03 6.48 8.00
N PHE A 145 -15.95 6.33 7.24
CA PHE A 145 -14.97 7.41 7.04
C PHE A 145 -14.90 7.94 5.61
N PHE A 146 -15.32 7.15 4.61
CA PHE A 146 -15.10 7.50 3.20
C PHE A 146 -16.40 7.63 2.38
N ILE A 147 -17.54 7.39 2.95
CA ILE A 147 -18.87 7.72 2.45
C ILE A 147 -19.49 8.77 3.35
#